data_0698e28a537724b8090c0f5836b37dfa
#
_entry.id   0698e28a537724b8090c0f5836b37dfa
#
_cell.length_a   1.000
_cell.length_b   1.000
_cell.length_c   1.000
_cell.angle_alpha   90.00
_cell.angle_beta   90.00
_cell.angle_gamma   90.00
#
_symmetry.space_group_name_H-M   'P 1'
#
loop_
_entity.id
_entity.type
_entity.pdbx_description
1 polymer ?
#
loop_
_entity_poly.entity_id
_entity_poly.type
_entity_poly.pdbx_seq_one_letter_code
_entity_poly.pdbx_strand_id
1 'polypeptide(L)'
;AFDERKQYEKPADDIATPTKYQLTMKKAELCTSSACTTTTVLAEKDATFNIASASAGADVGNWITSFALEVGTTYTHIKATISTTFTIAGYTTNSDISSDNCLTAASPNTASGHAQGPIVAGSSSTSGADMSWILPNKLNADNGNPYGDLSTSFSDNGVTKTNAASTFAWIGALSSAYTPSANSAPKITIKFDVTNQLKSTQAGADTCYMWIEPPTVGVTLSD
;
A
#
# COMPACT_ATOMS: atom_id res chain seq x y z
N ALA A 1 -5.93 -32.19 1.94
CA ALA A 1 -4.94 -31.13 2.09
C ALA A 1 -5.38 -29.98 1.19
N PHE A 2 -5.70 -28.87 1.78
CA PHE A 2 -6.08 -27.63 1.09
C PHE A 2 -4.84 -27.12 0.35
N ASP A 3 -4.92 -26.91 -0.96
CA ASP A 3 -3.77 -26.38 -1.73
C ASP A 3 -3.79 -24.87 -1.63
N GLU A 4 -3.05 -24.33 -0.67
CA GLU A 4 -2.94 -22.88 -0.41
C GLU A 4 -2.49 -22.09 -1.65
N ARG A 5 -1.84 -22.72 -2.61
CA ARG A 5 -1.37 -22.09 -3.86
C ARG A 5 -2.49 -21.72 -4.82
N LYS A 6 -3.67 -22.36 -4.72
CA LYS A 6 -4.82 -22.06 -5.58
C LYS A 6 -5.67 -20.88 -5.09
N GLN A 7 -5.42 -20.37 -3.89
CA GLN A 7 -6.24 -19.28 -3.31
C GLN A 7 -6.01 -17.94 -3.99
N TYR A 8 -4.86 -17.72 -4.61
CA TYR A 8 -4.51 -16.45 -5.26
C TYR A 8 -4.69 -16.44 -6.77
N GLU A 9 -4.86 -17.60 -7.39
CA GLU A 9 -5.37 -17.70 -8.76
C GLU A 9 -6.90 -17.49 -8.80
N LYS A 10 -7.57 -17.57 -7.64
CA LYS A 10 -8.97 -17.26 -7.52
C LYS A 10 -9.12 -15.73 -7.38
N PRO A 11 -9.99 -15.07 -8.17
CA PRO A 11 -10.32 -13.66 -7.92
C PRO A 11 -10.69 -13.48 -6.44
N ALA A 12 -10.35 -12.35 -5.85
CA ALA A 12 -10.81 -12.04 -4.51
C ALA A 12 -12.33 -12.16 -4.49
N ASP A 13 -12.86 -13.05 -3.65
CA ASP A 13 -14.31 -13.30 -3.62
C ASP A 13 -15.02 -12.06 -3.05
N ASP A 14 -14.33 -11.32 -2.15
CA ASP A 14 -14.91 -10.19 -1.44
C ASP A 14 -14.00 -8.97 -1.48
N ILE A 15 -14.60 -7.82 -1.77
CA ILE A 15 -13.90 -6.56 -2.02
C ILE A 15 -14.59 -5.46 -1.22
N ALA A 16 -13.81 -4.63 -0.53
CA ALA A 16 -14.31 -3.45 0.19
C ALA A 16 -13.28 -2.30 0.21
N THR A 17 -13.76 -1.14 0.60
CA THR A 17 -12.89 0.00 0.90
C THR A 17 -12.49 -0.09 2.38
N PRO A 18 -11.20 -0.11 2.72
CA PRO A 18 -10.75 -0.15 4.10
C PRO A 18 -11.13 1.14 4.83
N THR A 19 -11.49 1.05 6.10
CA THR A 19 -11.71 2.21 6.99
C THR A 19 -10.39 2.77 7.52
N LYS A 20 -9.34 1.95 7.55
CA LYS A 20 -7.96 2.34 7.81
C LYS A 20 -7.02 1.65 6.82
N TYR A 21 -6.12 2.44 6.27
CA TYR A 21 -5.00 1.98 5.46
C TYR A 21 -3.78 2.82 5.85
N GLN A 22 -3.05 2.36 6.84
CA GLN A 22 -1.95 3.10 7.43
C GLN A 22 -0.62 2.53 6.96
N LEU A 23 0.25 3.43 6.47
CA LEU A 23 1.62 3.12 6.06
C LEU A 23 2.62 4.04 6.75
N THR A 24 3.87 3.62 6.84
CA THR A 24 4.98 4.45 7.32
C THR A 24 5.94 4.73 6.17
N MET A 25 6.03 5.98 5.77
CA MET A 25 7.02 6.47 4.82
C MET A 25 8.33 6.79 5.57
N LYS A 26 9.46 6.44 4.97
CA LYS A 26 10.80 6.66 5.52
C LYS A 26 11.59 7.67 4.72
N LYS A 27 11.37 7.72 3.41
CA LYS A 27 12.06 8.64 2.51
C LYS A 27 11.19 8.96 1.31
N ALA A 28 11.30 10.19 0.81
CA ALA A 28 10.75 10.61 -0.48
C ALA A 28 11.83 11.32 -1.29
N GLU A 29 11.88 11.01 -2.58
CA GLU A 29 12.86 11.50 -3.53
C GLU A 29 12.18 11.84 -4.85
N LEU A 30 12.55 12.93 -5.51
CA LEU A 30 12.19 13.20 -6.90
C LEU A 30 13.24 12.61 -7.83
N CYS A 31 12.78 12.11 -8.98
CA CYS A 31 13.62 11.45 -9.97
C CYS A 31 13.50 12.13 -11.34
N THR A 32 14.58 12.14 -12.09
CA THR A 32 14.59 12.67 -13.46
C THR A 32 14.10 11.66 -14.49
N SER A 33 13.94 10.38 -14.11
CA SER A 33 13.45 9.30 -14.98
C SER A 33 12.74 8.22 -14.17
N SER A 34 12.05 7.31 -14.85
CA SER A 34 11.40 6.14 -14.23
C SER A 34 12.39 5.16 -13.57
N ALA A 35 13.65 5.14 -14.00
CA ALA A 35 14.69 4.32 -13.38
C ALA A 35 15.15 4.88 -12.02
N CYS A 36 14.85 6.15 -11.72
CA CYS A 36 15.24 6.83 -10.48
C CYS A 36 16.73 6.65 -10.10
N THR A 37 17.63 6.70 -11.09
CA THR A 37 19.07 6.62 -10.87
C THR A 37 19.66 7.95 -10.39
N THR A 38 19.02 9.06 -10.76
CA THR A 38 19.34 10.41 -10.29
C THR A 38 18.18 10.93 -9.49
N THR A 39 18.41 11.23 -8.21
CA THR A 39 17.37 11.62 -7.27
C THR A 39 17.71 12.88 -6.49
N THR A 40 16.68 13.63 -6.11
CA THR A 40 16.76 14.73 -5.13
C THR A 40 15.89 14.38 -3.93
N VAL A 41 16.50 14.33 -2.74
CA VAL A 41 15.78 13.98 -1.50
C VAL A 41 14.85 15.11 -1.09
N LEU A 42 13.59 14.79 -0.85
CA LEU A 42 12.56 15.71 -0.34
C LEU A 42 12.42 15.63 1.18
N ALA A 43 12.41 14.40 1.70
CA ALA A 43 12.35 14.12 3.12
C ALA A 43 12.97 12.75 3.42
N GLU A 44 13.64 12.62 4.56
CA GLU A 44 14.22 11.37 5.07
C GLU A 44 14.01 11.31 6.58
N LYS A 45 12.83 10.87 6.98
CA LYS A 45 12.42 10.63 8.37
C LYS A 45 11.18 9.79 8.38
N ASP A 46 10.96 9.02 9.43
CA ASP A 46 9.76 8.21 9.59
C ASP A 46 8.53 9.10 9.80
N ALA A 47 7.47 8.80 9.04
CA ALA A 47 6.16 9.38 9.25
C ALA A 47 5.07 8.38 8.86
N THR A 48 4.04 8.29 9.70
CA THR A 48 2.94 7.35 9.54
C THR A 48 1.68 8.09 9.09
N PHE A 49 1.05 7.59 8.03
CA PHE A 49 -0.13 8.19 7.41
C PHE A 49 -1.25 7.16 7.30
N ASN A 50 -2.47 7.54 7.70
CA ASN A 50 -3.66 6.80 7.35
C ASN A 50 -4.19 7.30 6.00
N ILE A 51 -3.82 6.65 4.91
CA ILE A 51 -4.18 7.07 3.55
C ILE A 51 -5.64 6.79 3.19
N ALA A 52 -6.40 6.11 4.05
CA ALA A 52 -7.86 6.01 3.92
C ALA A 52 -8.58 7.27 4.42
N SER A 53 -7.88 8.19 5.10
CA SER A 53 -8.47 9.46 5.54
C SER A 53 -8.47 10.50 4.44
N ALA A 54 -9.47 11.38 4.42
CA ALA A 54 -9.56 12.48 3.45
C ALA A 54 -8.41 13.50 3.57
N SER A 55 -7.69 13.53 4.70
CA SER A 55 -6.57 14.45 4.97
C SER A 55 -5.20 13.87 4.61
N ALA A 56 -5.12 12.61 4.14
CA ALA A 56 -3.83 11.94 3.93
C ALA A 56 -2.87 12.73 3.03
N GLY A 57 -3.37 13.33 1.96
CA GLY A 57 -2.55 14.15 1.06
C GLY A 57 -2.01 15.43 1.73
N ALA A 58 -2.79 16.04 2.61
CA ALA A 58 -2.36 17.21 3.39
C ALA A 58 -1.29 16.84 4.43
N ASP A 59 -1.44 15.69 5.08
CA ASP A 59 -0.47 15.19 6.06
C ASP A 59 0.88 14.88 5.41
N VAL A 60 0.89 14.27 4.24
CA VAL A 60 2.11 14.03 3.45
C VAL A 60 2.76 15.36 3.04
N GLY A 61 1.98 16.34 2.62
CA GLY A 61 2.46 17.68 2.29
C GLY A 61 3.12 18.37 3.50
N ASN A 62 2.59 18.17 4.71
CA ASN A 62 3.19 18.67 5.93
C ASN A 62 4.49 17.93 6.31
N TRP A 63 4.63 16.66 5.95
CA TRP A 63 5.85 15.89 6.16
C TRP A 63 7.01 16.38 5.27
N ILE A 64 6.70 16.81 4.05
CA ILE A 64 7.66 17.39 3.09
C ILE A 64 7.51 18.92 3.19
N THR A 65 8.13 19.53 4.20
CA THR A 65 7.90 20.94 4.54
C THR A 65 8.85 21.93 3.89
N SER A 66 10.07 21.52 3.56
CA SER A 66 11.05 22.38 2.89
C SER A 66 12.05 21.54 2.12
N PHE A 67 12.16 21.80 0.84
CA PHE A 67 13.15 21.14 -0.02
C PHE A 67 13.60 22.12 -1.09
N ALA A 68 14.83 21.93 -1.56
CA ALA A 68 15.37 22.69 -2.67
C ALA A 68 15.52 21.80 -3.88
N LEU A 69 15.10 22.29 -5.03
CA LEU A 69 15.25 21.60 -6.31
C LEU A 69 16.30 22.33 -7.16
N GLU A 70 17.03 21.58 -7.95
CA GLU A 70 18.01 22.11 -8.88
C GLU A 70 17.31 22.81 -10.04
N VAL A 71 17.55 24.12 -10.18
CA VAL A 71 16.98 24.96 -11.24
C VAL A 71 17.35 24.41 -12.61
N GLY A 72 16.36 24.28 -13.48
CA GLY A 72 16.53 23.76 -14.84
C GLY A 72 16.54 22.23 -14.93
N THR A 73 16.57 21.51 -13.82
CA THR A 73 16.47 20.06 -13.82
C THR A 73 15.00 19.63 -13.93
N THR A 74 14.68 18.76 -14.89
CA THR A 74 13.32 18.26 -15.09
C THR A 74 13.08 16.99 -14.28
N TYR A 75 12.09 17.02 -13.40
CA TYR A 75 11.64 15.86 -12.61
C TYR A 75 10.38 15.25 -13.22
N THR A 76 10.35 13.94 -13.32
CA THR A 76 9.25 13.19 -13.96
C THR A 76 8.63 12.15 -13.07
N HIS A 77 9.32 11.72 -12.01
CA HIS A 77 8.88 10.66 -11.10
C HIS A 77 9.18 11.01 -9.64
N ILE A 78 8.48 10.32 -8.76
CA ILE A 78 8.77 10.28 -7.32
C ILE A 78 9.13 8.85 -6.93
N LYS A 79 10.05 8.73 -5.98
CA LYS A 79 10.39 7.46 -5.33
C LYS A 79 10.14 7.61 -3.84
N ALA A 80 9.38 6.68 -3.27
CA ALA A 80 9.15 6.60 -1.83
C ALA A 80 9.76 5.30 -1.28
N THR A 81 10.46 5.40 -0.14
CA THR A 81 10.84 4.24 0.66
C THR A 81 9.82 4.08 1.78
N ILE A 82 9.18 2.91 1.84
CA ILE A 82 8.01 2.64 2.69
C ILE A 82 8.29 1.38 3.52
N SER A 83 7.80 1.35 4.75
CA SER A 83 7.80 0.14 5.58
C SER A 83 6.98 -0.97 4.93
N THR A 84 7.44 -2.21 5.03
CA THR A 84 6.65 -3.37 4.57
C THR A 84 5.47 -3.70 5.48
N THR A 85 5.41 -3.12 6.67
CA THR A 85 4.30 -3.33 7.62
C THR A 85 3.27 -2.22 7.50
N PHE A 86 2.02 -2.63 7.31
CA PHE A 86 0.84 -1.77 7.23
C PHE A 86 -0.10 -2.06 8.41
N THR A 87 -0.89 -1.06 8.80
CA THR A 87 -2.04 -1.29 9.67
C THR A 87 -3.30 -1.05 8.86
N ILE A 88 -4.15 -2.05 8.81
CA ILE A 88 -5.41 -2.01 8.06
C ILE A 88 -6.59 -2.26 8.99
N ALA A 89 -7.75 -1.66 8.68
CA ALA A 89 -9.01 -1.97 9.34
C ALA A 89 -10.16 -1.92 8.34
N GLY A 90 -11.13 -2.78 8.56
CA GLY A 90 -12.33 -2.86 7.74
C GLY A 90 -12.97 -4.24 7.77
N TYR A 91 -13.90 -4.43 6.87
CA TYR A 91 -14.59 -5.70 6.68
C TYR A 91 -14.92 -5.89 5.20
N THR A 92 -15.11 -7.14 4.81
CA THR A 92 -15.70 -7.51 3.53
C THR A 92 -16.94 -8.35 3.79
N THR A 93 -17.94 -8.27 2.91
CA THR A 93 -19.07 -9.20 2.94
C THR A 93 -18.60 -10.52 2.31
N ASN A 94 -18.82 -11.63 3.00
CA ASN A 94 -18.44 -12.93 2.47
C ASN A 94 -19.54 -13.47 1.53
N SER A 95 -19.20 -13.62 0.26
CA SER A 95 -20.15 -14.07 -0.76
C SER A 95 -20.43 -15.58 -0.73
N ASP A 96 -19.51 -16.37 -0.17
CA ASP A 96 -19.63 -17.83 -0.10
C ASP A 96 -20.54 -18.31 1.05
N ILE A 97 -20.74 -17.45 2.06
CA ILE A 97 -21.61 -17.74 3.20
C ILE A 97 -22.62 -16.59 3.33
N SER A 98 -23.83 -16.82 2.90
CA SER A 98 -24.87 -15.78 2.91
C SER A 98 -25.02 -15.15 4.30
N SER A 99 -24.73 -13.87 4.42
CA SER A 99 -24.88 -12.99 5.60
C SER A 99 -23.67 -12.89 6.53
N ASP A 100 -22.49 -13.40 6.18
CA ASP A 100 -21.33 -13.32 7.06
C ASP A 100 -20.33 -12.25 6.60
N ASN A 101 -19.69 -11.61 7.54
CA ASN A 101 -18.62 -10.64 7.27
C ASN A 101 -17.25 -11.19 7.69
N CYS A 102 -16.25 -10.93 6.88
CA CYS A 102 -14.85 -11.14 7.21
C CYS A 102 -14.30 -9.83 7.80
N LEU A 103 -13.81 -9.86 9.03
CA LEU A 103 -13.36 -8.68 9.76
C LEU A 103 -11.83 -8.66 9.89
N THR A 104 -11.24 -7.49 9.89
CA THR A 104 -9.85 -7.34 10.34
C THR A 104 -9.75 -7.58 11.85
N ALA A 105 -8.67 -8.21 12.31
CA ALA A 105 -8.47 -8.63 13.69
C ALA A 105 -7.21 -8.04 14.32
N ALA A 106 -7.26 -7.69 15.60
CA ALA A 106 -6.15 -7.07 16.34
C ALA A 106 -4.90 -7.98 16.50
N SER A 107 -5.06 -9.29 16.40
CA SER A 107 -3.98 -10.27 16.51
C SER A 107 -4.11 -11.31 15.42
N PRO A 108 -3.86 -10.93 14.15
CA PRO A 108 -3.92 -11.89 13.07
C PRO A 108 -2.75 -12.88 13.17
N ASN A 109 -2.94 -14.08 12.65
CA ASN A 109 -1.82 -14.96 12.40
C ASN A 109 -1.05 -14.39 11.20
N THR A 110 0.08 -13.74 11.46
CA THR A 110 0.87 -13.03 10.45
C THR A 110 2.10 -13.83 10.05
N ALA A 111 1.94 -14.78 9.19
CA ALA A 111 3.02 -15.07 8.25
C ALA A 111 2.98 -13.97 7.17
N SER A 112 4.14 -13.57 6.62
CA SER A 112 4.29 -12.47 5.66
C SER A 112 3.17 -12.43 4.61
N GLY A 113 2.47 -11.31 4.53
CA GLY A 113 1.37 -11.10 3.61
C GLY A 113 0.10 -11.89 3.91
N HIS A 114 0.06 -12.62 5.01
CA HIS A 114 -1.00 -13.53 5.37
C HIS A 114 -1.60 -13.08 6.70
N ALA A 115 -2.69 -12.36 6.65
CA ALA A 115 -3.41 -11.94 7.84
C ALA A 115 -4.76 -12.65 7.87
N GLN A 116 -5.09 -13.28 8.99
CA GLN A 116 -6.34 -13.98 9.19
C GLN A 116 -7.28 -13.15 10.07
N GLY A 117 -8.49 -12.92 9.56
CA GLY A 117 -9.59 -12.36 10.32
C GLY A 117 -10.64 -13.42 10.67
N PRO A 118 -11.49 -13.19 11.67
CA PRO A 118 -12.64 -14.02 11.96
C PRO A 118 -13.74 -13.79 10.92
N ILE A 119 -14.47 -14.85 10.57
CA ILE A 119 -15.79 -14.75 9.95
C ILE A 119 -16.80 -14.56 11.06
N VAL A 120 -17.55 -13.49 10.98
CA VAL A 120 -18.64 -13.21 11.95
C VAL A 120 -19.98 -13.41 11.27
N ALA A 121 -20.73 -14.39 11.77
CA ALA A 121 -22.04 -14.73 11.28
C ALA A 121 -23.05 -13.58 11.45
N GLY A 122 -23.77 -13.28 10.37
CA GLY A 122 -24.78 -12.22 10.35
C GLY A 122 -24.17 -10.82 10.17
N SER A 123 -24.84 -9.99 9.42
CA SER A 123 -24.41 -8.65 9.02
C SER A 123 -24.27 -7.61 10.14
N SER A 124 -24.29 -8.01 11.41
CA SER A 124 -24.37 -7.10 12.55
C SER A 124 -23.04 -6.47 12.95
N SER A 125 -21.90 -7.00 12.52
CA SER A 125 -20.59 -6.41 12.78
C SER A 125 -19.93 -5.93 11.49
N THR A 126 -19.81 -4.61 11.36
CA THR A 126 -19.16 -3.90 10.27
C THR A 126 -17.89 -3.17 10.73
N SER A 127 -17.41 -3.48 11.94
CA SER A 127 -16.26 -2.83 12.56
C SER A 127 -15.11 -3.82 12.72
N GLY A 128 -14.14 -3.75 11.81
CA GLY A 128 -12.87 -4.45 11.93
C GLY A 128 -11.95 -3.76 12.92
N ALA A 129 -11.11 -4.53 13.63
CA ALA A 129 -10.05 -4.01 14.46
C ALA A 129 -8.79 -3.68 13.62
N ASP A 130 -7.90 -2.87 14.16
CA ASP A 130 -6.58 -2.62 13.56
C ASP A 130 -5.81 -3.94 13.41
N MET A 131 -5.44 -4.26 12.19
CA MET A 131 -4.77 -5.50 11.83
C MET A 131 -3.41 -5.18 11.18
N SER A 132 -2.37 -5.85 11.63
CA SER A 132 -1.06 -5.76 10.97
C SER A 132 -1.05 -6.65 9.73
N TRP A 133 -0.65 -6.08 8.60
CA TRP A 133 -0.41 -6.79 7.36
C TRP A 133 1.00 -6.48 6.85
N ILE A 134 1.70 -7.50 6.35
CA ILE A 134 3.09 -7.35 5.90
C ILE A 134 3.17 -7.63 4.40
N LEU A 135 3.76 -6.72 3.64
CA LEU A 135 4.01 -6.92 2.21
C LEU A 135 4.88 -8.17 2.00
N PRO A 136 4.37 -9.20 1.29
CA PRO A 136 5.08 -10.47 1.11
C PRO A 136 6.37 -10.31 0.30
N ASN A 137 7.19 -11.35 0.30
CA ASN A 137 8.30 -11.46 -0.63
C ASN A 137 7.77 -11.66 -2.07
N LYS A 138 8.61 -11.34 -3.04
CA LYS A 138 8.24 -11.33 -4.45
C LYS A 138 7.92 -12.73 -5.00
N LEU A 139 8.70 -13.74 -4.61
CA LEU A 139 8.60 -15.10 -5.13
C LEU A 139 8.11 -16.09 -4.07
N ASN A 140 7.33 -17.07 -4.49
CA ASN A 140 6.85 -18.14 -3.60
C ASN A 140 7.98 -19.00 -3.01
N ALA A 141 9.08 -19.19 -3.75
CA ALA A 141 10.27 -19.90 -3.25
C ALA A 141 10.97 -19.17 -2.08
N ASP A 142 10.66 -17.90 -1.89
CA ASP A 142 11.18 -17.09 -0.80
C ASP A 142 10.26 -17.27 0.41
N ASN A 143 10.79 -17.78 1.50
CA ASN A 143 10.04 -17.97 2.74
C ASN A 143 9.16 -16.74 3.06
N GLY A 144 7.89 -16.97 3.31
CA GLY A 144 6.95 -15.94 3.70
C GLY A 144 6.19 -15.27 2.54
N ASN A 145 6.14 -15.89 1.37
CA ASN A 145 5.21 -15.52 0.31
C ASN A 145 4.21 -16.66 0.03
N PRO A 146 2.99 -16.59 0.56
CA PRO A 146 1.93 -17.57 0.29
C PRO A 146 1.26 -17.38 -1.08
N TYR A 147 1.57 -16.28 -1.79
CA TYR A 147 0.80 -15.79 -2.93
C TYR A 147 1.33 -16.20 -4.30
N GLY A 148 2.40 -16.99 -4.37
CA GLY A 148 3.01 -17.32 -5.65
C GLY A 148 3.96 -16.23 -6.17
N ASP A 149 4.09 -16.12 -7.50
CA ASP A 149 4.97 -15.12 -8.11
C ASP A 149 4.26 -13.76 -8.24
N LEU A 150 4.70 -12.78 -7.46
CA LEU A 150 4.20 -11.41 -7.47
C LEU A 150 5.03 -10.46 -8.37
N SER A 151 5.91 -11.00 -9.22
CA SER A 151 6.81 -10.18 -10.05
C SER A 151 6.06 -9.19 -10.93
N THR A 152 5.00 -9.63 -11.58
CA THR A 152 4.15 -8.79 -12.43
C THR A 152 3.41 -7.75 -11.59
N SER A 153 2.79 -8.17 -10.49
CA SER A 153 2.08 -7.25 -9.60
C SER A 153 3.02 -6.16 -9.04
N PHE A 154 4.24 -6.53 -8.65
CA PHE A 154 5.21 -5.54 -8.17
C PHE A 154 5.63 -4.58 -9.28
N SER A 155 5.96 -5.08 -10.48
CA SER A 155 6.38 -4.22 -11.60
C SER A 155 5.26 -3.28 -12.04
N ASP A 156 4.05 -3.76 -12.17
CA ASP A 156 2.88 -2.98 -12.62
C ASP A 156 2.51 -1.86 -11.63
N ASN A 157 2.82 -2.07 -10.35
CA ASN A 157 2.59 -1.08 -9.29
C ASN A 157 3.84 -0.28 -8.91
N GLY A 158 4.93 -0.36 -9.66
CA GLY A 158 6.16 0.39 -9.41
C GLY A 158 6.87 -0.02 -8.12
N VAL A 159 6.66 -1.24 -7.63
CA VAL A 159 7.20 -1.74 -6.37
C VAL A 159 8.50 -2.50 -6.60
N THR A 160 9.50 -2.18 -5.80
CA THR A 160 10.76 -2.95 -5.73
C THR A 160 11.06 -3.31 -4.28
N LYS A 161 11.14 -4.60 -3.98
CA LYS A 161 11.42 -5.14 -2.65
C LYS A 161 12.49 -6.23 -2.73
N THR A 162 13.48 -6.14 -1.86
CA THR A 162 14.41 -7.25 -1.60
C THR A 162 13.77 -8.21 -0.59
N ASN A 163 14.02 -9.51 -0.75
CA ASN A 163 13.51 -10.53 0.16
C ASN A 163 13.94 -10.26 1.60
N ALA A 164 13.03 -10.50 2.54
CA ALA A 164 13.20 -10.24 3.96
C ALA A 164 13.48 -8.78 4.35
N ALA A 165 13.47 -7.83 3.40
CA ALA A 165 13.62 -6.41 3.72
C ALA A 165 12.41 -5.89 4.51
N SER A 166 12.67 -5.02 5.48
CA SER A 166 11.63 -4.31 6.26
C SER A 166 11.06 -3.09 5.53
N THR A 167 11.62 -2.77 4.36
CA THR A 167 11.19 -1.65 3.51
C THR A 167 11.13 -2.09 2.05
N PHE A 168 10.37 -1.35 1.27
CA PHE A 168 10.33 -1.45 -0.18
C PHE A 168 10.38 -0.05 -0.81
N ALA A 169 10.78 0.03 -2.07
CA ALA A 169 10.68 1.25 -2.86
C ALA A 169 9.43 1.20 -3.74
N TRP A 170 8.72 2.31 -3.79
CA TRP A 170 7.66 2.58 -4.75
C TRP A 170 8.08 3.73 -5.66
N ILE A 171 7.92 3.59 -6.97
CA ILE A 171 8.19 4.62 -7.96
C ILE A 171 6.91 4.92 -8.73
N GLY A 172 6.49 6.18 -8.72
CA GLY A 172 5.34 6.66 -9.46
C GLY A 172 5.67 7.85 -10.35
N ALA A 173 4.97 7.99 -11.49
CA ALA A 173 5.09 9.15 -12.34
C ALA A 173 4.44 10.38 -11.70
N LEU A 174 5.01 11.56 -11.88
CA LEU A 174 4.32 12.82 -11.65
C LEU A 174 3.19 12.97 -12.66
N SER A 175 2.10 13.64 -12.30
CA SER A 175 0.99 13.93 -13.22
C SER A 175 1.42 14.78 -14.41
N SER A 176 2.47 15.60 -14.24
CA SER A 176 3.19 16.31 -15.29
C SER A 176 4.65 16.48 -14.89
N ALA A 177 5.55 16.50 -15.87
CA ALA A 177 6.94 16.83 -15.62
C ALA A 177 7.06 18.25 -15.04
N TYR A 178 7.98 18.44 -14.10
CA TYR A 178 8.20 19.72 -13.44
C TYR A 178 9.65 20.15 -13.56
N THR A 179 9.87 21.42 -13.96
CA THR A 179 11.20 22.02 -14.07
C THR A 179 11.23 23.30 -13.26
N PRO A 180 11.91 23.36 -12.09
CA PRO A 180 11.96 24.55 -11.28
C PRO A 180 12.71 25.68 -11.97
N SER A 181 12.24 26.92 -11.78
CA SER A 181 12.93 28.15 -12.13
C SER A 181 13.61 28.76 -10.90
N ALA A 182 14.40 29.83 -11.10
CA ALA A 182 15.08 30.50 -9.99
C ALA A 182 14.15 31.08 -8.92
N ASN A 183 12.87 31.33 -9.26
CA ASN A 183 11.88 31.89 -8.36
C ASN A 183 10.78 30.87 -7.97
N SER A 184 10.95 29.61 -8.31
CA SER A 184 9.98 28.56 -7.95
C SER A 184 9.92 28.34 -6.46
N ALA A 185 8.69 28.13 -5.94
CA ALA A 185 8.41 27.71 -4.58
C ALA A 185 7.63 26.37 -4.64
N PRO A 186 8.30 25.28 -5.02
CA PRO A 186 7.64 24.06 -5.37
C PRO A 186 6.86 23.45 -4.18
N LYS A 187 5.62 23.04 -4.50
CA LYS A 187 4.72 22.32 -3.59
C LYS A 187 4.39 20.96 -4.16
N ILE A 188 4.53 19.93 -3.34
CA ILE A 188 4.12 18.58 -3.70
C ILE A 188 2.76 18.26 -3.11
N THR A 189 1.90 17.64 -3.91
CA THR A 189 0.61 17.09 -3.46
C THR A 189 0.56 15.62 -3.87
N ILE A 190 0.33 14.75 -2.89
CA ILE A 190 0.15 13.31 -3.10
C ILE A 190 -1.29 12.97 -2.73
N LYS A 191 -2.03 12.34 -3.63
CA LYS A 191 -3.40 11.87 -3.41
C LYS A 191 -3.44 10.37 -3.46
N PHE A 192 -4.18 9.76 -2.54
CA PHE A 192 -4.37 8.32 -2.47
C PHE A 192 -5.85 7.99 -2.67
N ASP A 193 -6.11 6.97 -3.47
CA ASP A 193 -7.43 6.36 -3.57
C ASP A 193 -7.31 4.89 -3.16
N VAL A 194 -7.97 4.53 -2.07
CA VAL A 194 -8.02 3.18 -1.49
C VAL A 194 -9.36 2.50 -1.72
N THR A 195 -10.18 3.03 -2.60
CA THR A 195 -11.49 2.45 -2.95
C THR A 195 -11.29 1.00 -3.43
N ASN A 196 -12.01 0.07 -2.80
CA ASN A 196 -11.96 -1.35 -3.14
C ASN A 196 -10.58 -2.03 -2.95
N GLN A 197 -9.70 -1.48 -2.11
CA GLN A 197 -8.36 -2.04 -1.90
C GLN A 197 -8.26 -3.04 -0.73
N LEU A 198 -9.30 -3.24 0.04
CA LEU A 198 -9.38 -4.34 1.01
C LEU A 198 -9.97 -5.57 0.32
N LYS A 199 -9.26 -6.69 0.41
CA LYS A 199 -9.65 -7.97 -0.20
C LYS A 199 -9.69 -9.05 0.85
N SER A 200 -10.56 -10.03 0.63
CA SER A 200 -10.56 -11.25 1.42
C SER A 200 -10.94 -12.48 0.60
N THR A 201 -10.65 -13.64 1.17
CA THR A 201 -11.15 -14.94 0.72
C THR A 201 -11.33 -15.84 1.94
N GLN A 202 -12.24 -16.80 1.85
CA GLN A 202 -12.48 -17.76 2.91
C GLN A 202 -11.25 -18.66 3.12
N ALA A 203 -10.82 -18.80 4.38
CA ALA A 203 -9.70 -19.67 4.77
C ALA A 203 -10.16 -20.97 5.46
N GLY A 204 -11.35 -20.95 6.06
CA GLY A 204 -11.96 -22.06 6.79
C GLY A 204 -13.39 -21.71 7.17
N ALA A 205 -14.04 -22.55 7.98
CA ALA A 205 -15.45 -22.34 8.35
C ALA A 205 -15.68 -20.99 9.06
N ASP A 206 -14.72 -20.58 9.93
CA ASP A 206 -14.85 -19.40 10.78
C ASP A 206 -13.69 -18.41 10.61
N THR A 207 -12.89 -18.55 9.53
CA THR A 207 -11.71 -17.72 9.27
C THR A 207 -11.61 -17.31 7.82
N CYS A 208 -11.04 -16.14 7.59
CA CYS A 208 -10.75 -15.60 6.27
C CYS A 208 -9.32 -15.07 6.19
N TYR A 209 -8.75 -15.10 5.00
CA TYR A 209 -7.52 -14.37 4.70
C TYR A 209 -7.89 -12.98 4.22
N MET A 210 -7.15 -11.99 4.69
CA MET A 210 -7.33 -10.59 4.31
C MET A 210 -6.01 -9.98 3.85
N TRP A 211 -6.10 -9.13 2.83
CA TRP A 211 -4.95 -8.37 2.34
C TRP A 211 -5.39 -7.04 1.75
N ILE A 212 -4.43 -6.22 1.44
CA ILE A 212 -4.64 -4.96 0.74
C ILE A 212 -3.97 -4.97 -0.63
N GLU A 213 -4.64 -4.35 -1.59
CA GLU A 213 -4.05 -4.02 -2.88
C GLU A 213 -3.41 -2.63 -2.85
N PRO A 214 -2.47 -2.33 -3.77
CA PRO A 214 -1.88 -1.01 -3.86
C PRO A 214 -2.95 0.07 -4.10
N PRO A 215 -2.87 1.23 -3.41
CA PRO A 215 -3.75 2.35 -3.70
C PRO A 215 -3.44 2.94 -5.07
N THR A 216 -4.41 3.58 -5.70
CA THR A 216 -4.11 4.49 -6.80
C THR A 216 -3.48 5.76 -6.24
N VAL A 217 -2.33 6.16 -6.78
CA VAL A 217 -1.58 7.32 -6.28
C VAL A 217 -1.43 8.36 -7.38
N GLY A 218 -1.87 9.58 -7.12
CA GLY A 218 -1.64 10.74 -7.96
C GLY A 218 -0.63 11.68 -7.30
N VAL A 219 0.40 12.10 -8.02
CA VAL A 219 1.43 13.02 -7.52
C VAL A 219 1.53 14.23 -8.41
N THR A 220 1.34 15.41 -7.84
CA THR A 220 1.46 16.69 -8.52
C THR A 220 2.54 17.53 -7.87
N LEU A 221 3.40 18.12 -8.68
CA LEU A 221 4.36 19.13 -8.29
C LEU A 221 4.01 20.42 -9.02
N SER A 222 3.89 21.52 -8.29
CA SER A 222 3.53 22.85 -8.81
C SER A 222 4.23 23.93 -8.01
N ASP A 223 4.27 25.16 -8.55
CA ASP A 223 4.66 26.37 -7.80
C ASP A 223 3.55 26.83 -6.88
#